data_962fdee445b2f5e6d43ce82e42f5c318
#
_entry.id   962fdee445b2f5e6d43ce82e42f5c318
#
_cell.length_a   1.000
_cell.length_b   1.000
_cell.length_c   1.000
_cell.angle_alpha   90.00
_cell.angle_beta   90.00
_cell.angle_gamma   90.00
#
_symmetry.space_group_name_H-M   'P 1'
#
loop_
_entity.id
_entity.type
_entity.pdbx_description
1 polymer ?
#
loop_
_entity_poly.entity_id
_entity_poly.type
_entity_poly.pdbx_seq_one_letter_code
_entity_poly.pdbx_strand_id
1 'polypeptide(L)' 'MTIETYPKPITVQIKDACRMTGIGRSKLYLLIAEGAIDTVKVGSMTLIPVASLEAFLGLDKEHR' A
#
# COMPACT_ATOMS: atom_id res chain seq x y z
N MET A 1 -18.58 17.47 0.55
CA MET A 1 -18.23 17.26 0.71
C MET A 1 -17.51 16.94 0.74
N THR A 2 -17.22 16.69 0.81
CA THR A 2 -16.70 16.41 0.98
C THR A 2 -15.71 15.97 0.82
N ILE A 3 -14.96 16.24 0.54
CA ILE A 3 -14.01 15.95 0.39
C ILE A 3 -13.26 15.44 1.21
N GLU A 4 -13.10 15.82 2.01
CA GLU A 4 -12.58 15.40 2.99
C GLU A 4 -12.88 14.17 3.27
N THR A 5 -13.41 13.60 2.54
CA THR A 5 -13.95 12.39 2.85
C THR A 5 -12.99 11.27 2.89
N TYR A 6 -11.75 11.40 2.50
CA TYR A 6 -10.83 10.31 2.55
C TYR A 6 -9.88 10.50 3.70
N PRO A 7 -10.13 9.85 4.84
CA PRO A 7 -9.26 10.01 5.98
C PRO A 7 -7.88 9.45 5.73
N LYS A 8 -7.72 8.59 4.74
CA LYS A 8 -6.41 8.10 4.40
C LYS A 8 -6.31 7.93 2.91
N PRO A 9 -5.11 7.92 2.34
CA PRO A 9 -4.97 7.81 0.90
C PRO A 9 -5.44 6.46 0.39
N ILE A 10 -5.85 6.42 -0.87
CA ILE A 10 -6.27 5.18 -1.49
C ILE A 10 -5.04 4.41 -1.96
N THR A 11 -4.02 5.12 -2.45
CA THR A 11 -2.77 4.49 -2.86
C THR A 11 -1.62 5.33 -2.36
N VAL A 12 -0.45 4.74 -2.27
CA VAL A 12 0.76 5.45 -1.84
C VAL A 12 1.91 5.03 -2.73
N GLN A 13 2.95 5.85 -2.76
CA GLN A 13 4.14 5.51 -3.51
C GLN A 13 5.00 4.55 -2.69
N ILE A 14 5.97 3.95 -3.33
CA ILE A 14 6.83 2.97 -2.68
C ILE A 14 7.46 3.50 -1.40
N LYS A 15 8.02 4.71 -1.43
CA LYS A 15 8.69 5.20 -0.26
C LYS A 15 7.73 5.44 0.89
N ASP A 16 6.49 5.83 0.59
CA ASP A 16 5.51 6.04 1.63
C ASP A 16 5.07 4.70 2.21
N ALA A 17 4.94 3.70 1.35
CA ALA A 17 4.58 2.36 1.82
C ALA A 17 5.64 1.83 2.78
N CYS A 18 6.91 2.08 2.48
CA CYS A 18 7.99 1.64 3.36
C CYS A 18 7.86 2.32 4.72
N ARG A 19 7.56 3.61 4.71
CA ARG A 19 7.44 4.34 5.97
C ARG A 19 6.23 3.92 6.75
N MET A 20 5.13 3.67 6.07
CA MET A 20 3.89 3.30 6.75
C MET A 20 3.98 1.92 7.38
N THR A 21 4.67 1.01 6.73
CA THR A 21 4.68 -0.38 7.17
C THR A 21 5.91 -0.76 7.94
N GLY A 22 6.97 0.05 7.82
CA GLY A 22 8.24 -0.33 8.44
C GLY A 22 9.01 -1.37 7.64
N ILE A 23 8.52 -1.74 6.45
CA ILE A 23 9.19 -2.73 5.62
C ILE A 23 10.24 -2.02 4.80
N GLY A 24 11.44 -2.57 4.71
CA GLY A 24 12.48 -1.97 3.91
C GLY A 24 12.17 -2.04 2.43
N ARG A 25 12.79 -1.15 1.65
CA ARG A 25 12.49 -1.07 0.23
C ARG A 25 12.77 -2.37 -0.51
N SER A 26 13.90 -3.00 -0.24
CA SER A 26 14.25 -4.25 -0.92
C SER A 26 13.22 -5.34 -0.64
N LYS A 27 12.80 -5.43 0.61
CA LYS A 27 11.82 -6.44 0.97
C LYS A 27 10.48 -6.13 0.33
N LEU A 28 10.13 -4.85 0.26
CA LEU A 28 8.85 -4.47 -0.33
C LEU A 28 8.82 -4.84 -1.81
N TYR A 29 9.90 -4.58 -2.54
CA TYR A 29 9.95 -4.95 -3.94
C TYR A 29 9.88 -6.46 -4.11
N LEU A 30 10.47 -7.21 -3.20
CA LEU A 30 10.42 -8.65 -3.27
C LEU A 30 8.97 -9.12 -3.09
N LEU A 31 8.25 -8.54 -2.15
CA LEU A 31 6.86 -8.92 -1.90
C LEU A 31 5.98 -8.58 -3.10
N ILE A 32 6.27 -7.48 -3.78
CA ILE A 32 5.54 -7.12 -4.98
C ILE A 32 5.84 -8.14 -6.08
N ALA A 33 7.10 -8.52 -6.22
CA ALA A 33 7.48 -9.48 -7.26
C ALA A 33 6.85 -10.85 -7.01
N GLU A 34 6.64 -11.20 -5.75
CA GLU A 34 6.04 -12.47 -5.43
C GLU A 34 4.53 -12.47 -5.55
N GLY A 35 3.95 -11.33 -5.77
CA GLY A 35 2.50 -11.23 -5.86
C GLY A 35 1.80 -11.07 -4.51
N ALA A 36 2.57 -10.88 -3.44
CA ALA A 36 1.97 -10.73 -2.11
C ALA A 36 1.35 -9.35 -1.93
N ILE A 37 1.85 -8.36 -2.66
CA ILE A 37 1.32 -7.01 -2.60
C ILE A 37 1.09 -6.55 -4.02
N ASP A 38 -0.09 -6.01 -4.29
CA ASP A 38 -0.45 -5.53 -5.61
C ASP A 38 0.10 -4.14 -5.87
N THR A 39 0.24 -3.78 -7.12
CA THR A 39 0.64 -2.43 -7.50
C THR A 39 -0.20 -1.96 -8.65
N VAL A 40 -0.26 -0.64 -8.82
CA VAL A 40 -0.97 -0.03 -9.92
C VAL A 40 0.01 0.94 -10.58
N LYS A 41 0.14 0.85 -11.90
CA LYS A 41 1.02 1.75 -12.61
C LYS A 41 0.22 2.87 -13.21
N VAL A 42 0.62 4.10 -12.98
CA VAL A 42 -0.03 5.26 -13.55
C VAL A 42 1.07 6.05 -14.23
N GLY A 43 1.17 5.96 -15.55
CA GLY A 43 2.28 6.55 -16.27
C GLY A 43 3.57 5.89 -15.83
N SER A 44 4.51 6.66 -15.33
CA SER A 44 5.75 6.10 -14.86
C SER A 44 5.76 5.88 -13.36
N MET A 45 4.63 6.15 -12.69
CA MET A 45 4.56 6.00 -11.26
C MET A 45 4.07 4.61 -10.87
N THR A 46 4.65 4.07 -9.83
CA THR A 46 4.19 2.80 -9.27
C THR A 46 3.52 3.12 -7.95
N LEU A 47 2.26 2.78 -7.83
CA LEU A 47 1.49 3.06 -6.63
C LEU A 47 1.04 1.75 -6.00
N ILE A 48 0.90 1.73 -4.69
CA ILE A 48 0.46 0.55 -3.97
C ILE A 48 -0.85 0.88 -3.31
N PRO A 49 -1.93 0.14 -3.60
CA PRO A 49 -3.18 0.37 -2.92
C PRO A 49 -3.02 0.13 -1.42
N VAL A 50 -3.48 1.05 -0.61
CA VAL A 50 -3.37 0.89 0.84
C VAL A 50 -4.10 -0.37 1.29
N ALA A 51 -5.21 -0.71 0.63
CA ALA A 51 -5.93 -1.91 0.96
C ALA A 51 -5.07 -3.16 0.79
N SER A 52 -4.17 -3.16 -0.21
CA SER A 52 -3.29 -4.29 -0.42
C SER A 52 -2.29 -4.42 0.73
N LEU A 53 -1.79 -3.29 1.24
CA LEU A 53 -0.89 -3.31 2.37
C LEU A 53 -1.62 -3.80 3.62
N GLU A 54 -2.83 -3.34 3.82
CA GLU A 54 -3.61 -3.75 4.98
C GLU A 54 -3.91 -5.23 4.93
N ALA A 55 -4.23 -5.74 3.77
CA ALA A 55 -4.52 -7.16 3.62
C ALA A 55 -3.28 -7.99 3.89
N PHE A 56 -2.13 -7.53 3.39
CA PHE A 56 -0.89 -8.27 3.60
C PHE A 56 -0.54 -8.33 5.09
N LEU A 57 -0.78 -7.23 5.81
CA LEU A 57 -0.46 -7.16 7.21
C LEU A 57 -1.56 -7.75 8.11
N GLY A 58 -2.67 -8.08 7.52
CA GLY A 58 -3.78 -8.64 8.28
C GLY A 58 -4.60 -7.60 8.99
N LEU A 59 -4.38 -6.31 8.70
CA LEU A 59 -5.08 -5.28 9.42
C LEU A 59 -6.54 -5.16 9.03
N ASP A 60 -6.87 -5.58 7.83
CA ASP A 60 -8.23 -5.47 7.37
C ASP A 60 -9.14 -6.45 8.05
N LYS A 61 -8.60 -7.39 8.85
CA LYS A 61 -9.41 -8.30 9.54
C LYS A 61 -9.55 -8.06 10.93
N GLU A 62 -8.87 -7.08 11.51
CA GLU A 62 -8.88 -7.00 12.87
C GLU A 62 -9.93 -6.30 13.42
N HIS A 63 -10.69 -5.65 12.70
CA HIS A 63 -11.68 -4.93 13.36
C HIS A 63 -12.78 -5.83 13.66
N ARG A 64 -12.67 -7.02 13.69
CA ARG A 64 -13.66 -7.80 14.04
C ARG A 64 -13.68 -8.20 15.13
#